data_b428c2918405de601ac6f57ef8b254a3
#
_entry.id   b428c2918405de601ac6f57ef8b254a3
#
_cell.length_a   1.000
_cell.length_b   1.000
_cell.length_c   1.000
_cell.angle_alpha   90.00
_cell.angle_beta   90.00
_cell.angle_gamma   90.00
#
_symmetry.space_group_name_H-M   'P 1'
#
loop_
_entity.id
_entity.type
_entity.pdbx_description
1 polymer ?
#
loop_
_entity_poly.entity_id
_entity_poly.type
_entity_poly.pdbx_seq_one_letter_code
_entity_poly.pdbx_strand_id
1 'polypeptide(L)'
;MFLHLRPQSAQQFGAITVFTACVLATSVPCAASADAIDEISTAIADGKSSMNFRYRFEGVDQDGKNEDAGASTLRSRYTFVSGVTSGFSVGVETDYVCVIGSEKYNSTVNGKTQYPVVADPDGLDLNQAYIKYQSGKLTSTFGRQRILLGDQRFVGGVAWRQNEQTYDGIRLAYKASNSLTLDYSAITRVRRIFGPDDGVQPSKWDSNSHLFTATNTFAAGHKLSAFAYLLDFENGNGLPNSNATYGVSYDGTVSGFKIGAKLATQSDYADNPISYDASMSSVSVARAFG
;
A
#
# COMPACT_ATOMS: atom_id res chain seq x y z
N MET A 1 30.93 51.15 9.07
CA MET A 1 30.52 50.76 10.41
C MET A 1 29.09 51.23 10.63
N PHE A 2 28.12 50.41 10.24
CA PHE A 2 26.71 50.48 10.70
C PHE A 2 26.08 49.14 10.33
N LEU A 3 25.84 48.29 11.34
CA LEU A 3 25.06 47.06 11.27
C LEU A 3 23.59 47.40 11.01
N HIS A 4 23.00 46.82 9.98
CA HIS A 4 21.55 46.76 9.83
C HIS A 4 21.07 45.34 10.14
N LEU A 5 20.53 45.19 11.36
CA LEU A 5 19.75 44.02 11.76
C LEU A 5 18.35 44.14 11.11
N ARG A 6 17.95 43.14 10.33
CA ARG A 6 16.57 42.96 9.88
C ARG A 6 15.81 42.16 10.94
N PRO A 7 14.56 42.52 11.26
CA PRO A 7 13.75 41.76 12.20
C PRO A 7 13.22 40.46 11.54
N GLN A 8 13.34 39.34 12.26
CA GLN A 8 12.69 38.07 11.91
C GLN A 8 11.18 38.23 12.08
N SER A 9 10.42 37.91 11.03
CA SER A 9 8.98 37.75 11.09
C SER A 9 8.63 36.45 11.83
N ALA A 10 7.94 36.58 12.97
CA ALA A 10 7.37 35.44 13.70
C ALA A 10 6.25 34.82 12.85
N GLN A 11 6.49 33.61 12.34
CA GLN A 11 5.44 32.75 11.84
C GLN A 11 4.69 32.14 13.01
N GLN A 12 3.42 32.46 13.13
CA GLN A 12 2.50 31.83 14.07
C GLN A 12 2.25 30.38 13.60
N PHE A 13 2.81 29.44 14.33
CA PHE A 13 2.43 28.03 14.20
C PHE A 13 1.05 27.83 14.84
N GLY A 14 0.04 27.58 14.01
CA GLY A 14 -1.24 27.10 14.46
C GLY A 14 -1.08 25.69 15.06
N ALA A 15 -1.32 25.59 16.38
CA ALA A 15 -1.32 24.31 17.07
C ALA A 15 -2.43 23.41 16.52
N ILE A 16 -2.07 22.40 15.75
CA ILE A 16 -2.95 21.27 15.46
C ILE A 16 -2.98 20.41 16.72
N THR A 17 -4.10 20.46 17.43
CA THR A 17 -4.35 19.62 18.59
C THR A 17 -4.50 18.18 18.10
N VAL A 18 -3.43 17.39 18.24
CA VAL A 18 -3.46 15.95 18.03
C VAL A 18 -4.33 15.35 19.12
N PHE A 19 -5.49 14.81 18.74
CA PHE A 19 -6.29 13.97 19.63
C PHE A 19 -5.50 12.70 19.91
N THR A 20 -4.75 12.71 21.04
CA THR A 20 -4.14 11.50 21.59
C THR A 20 -5.28 10.67 22.16
N ALA A 21 -5.74 9.68 21.40
CA ALA A 21 -6.60 8.64 21.92
C ALA A 21 -5.76 7.84 22.93
N CYS A 22 -5.91 8.15 24.22
CA CYS A 22 -5.43 7.31 25.31
C CYS A 22 -6.10 5.95 25.20
N VAL A 23 -5.42 4.97 24.64
CA VAL A 23 -5.74 3.57 24.85
C VAL A 23 -5.39 3.26 26.30
N LEU A 24 -6.39 3.28 27.17
CA LEU A 24 -6.30 2.71 28.50
C LEU A 24 -6.03 1.20 28.33
N ALA A 25 -4.78 0.82 28.33
CA ALA A 25 -4.38 -0.56 28.51
C ALA A 25 -4.71 -0.93 29.96
N THR A 26 -5.96 -1.32 30.21
CA THR A 26 -6.28 -2.08 31.40
C THR A 26 -5.54 -3.41 31.26
N SER A 27 -4.61 -3.68 32.18
CA SER A 27 -3.97 -4.98 32.33
C SER A 27 -5.05 -6.01 32.69
N VAL A 28 -5.72 -6.55 31.68
CA VAL A 28 -6.57 -7.73 31.83
C VAL A 28 -5.60 -8.89 32.07
N PRO A 29 -5.68 -9.63 33.18
CA PRO A 29 -4.91 -10.84 33.32
C PRO A 29 -5.34 -11.79 32.21
N CYS A 30 -4.43 -12.13 31.32
CA CYS A 30 -4.67 -13.03 30.19
C CYS A 30 -4.69 -14.49 30.71
N ALA A 31 -5.71 -14.81 31.51
CA ALA A 31 -6.18 -16.18 31.62
C ALA A 31 -7.25 -16.35 30.54
N ALA A 32 -6.83 -16.72 29.33
CA ALA A 32 -7.79 -17.14 28.32
C ALA A 32 -8.62 -18.27 28.94
N SER A 33 -9.94 -18.13 28.99
CA SER A 33 -10.82 -19.20 29.42
C SER A 33 -10.69 -20.37 28.45
N ALA A 34 -10.93 -21.60 28.88
CA ALA A 34 -10.91 -22.78 28.01
C ALA A 34 -11.78 -22.55 26.76
N ASP A 35 -12.94 -21.89 26.94
CA ASP A 35 -13.85 -21.53 25.87
C ASP A 35 -13.22 -20.59 24.82
N ALA A 36 -12.39 -19.63 25.22
CA ALA A 36 -11.70 -18.74 24.28
C ALA A 36 -10.63 -19.48 23.47
N ILE A 37 -9.96 -20.47 24.07
CA ILE A 37 -8.98 -21.30 23.37
C ILE A 37 -9.69 -22.17 22.33
N ASP A 38 -10.85 -22.74 22.69
CA ASP A 38 -11.64 -23.57 21.79
C ASP A 38 -12.20 -22.74 20.62
N GLU A 39 -12.66 -21.52 20.86
CA GLU A 39 -13.09 -20.60 19.80
C GLU A 39 -11.95 -20.24 18.84
N ILE A 40 -10.75 -19.94 19.34
CA ILE A 40 -9.57 -19.66 18.51
C ILE A 40 -9.16 -20.89 17.71
N SER A 41 -9.12 -22.07 18.34
CA SER A 41 -8.76 -23.31 17.66
C SER A 41 -9.75 -23.65 16.53
N THR A 42 -11.03 -23.45 16.77
CA THR A 42 -12.08 -23.59 15.75
C THR A 42 -11.88 -22.58 14.61
N ALA A 43 -11.62 -21.31 14.91
CA ALA A 43 -11.38 -20.32 13.89
C ALA A 43 -10.13 -20.64 13.04
N ILE A 44 -9.09 -21.24 13.63
CA ILE A 44 -7.92 -21.71 12.89
C ILE A 44 -8.29 -22.91 12.01
N ALA A 45 -9.04 -23.87 12.53
CA ALA A 45 -9.46 -25.06 11.80
C ALA A 45 -10.38 -24.73 10.62
N ASP A 46 -11.27 -23.74 10.78
CA ASP A 46 -12.17 -23.21 9.74
C ASP A 46 -11.43 -22.29 8.74
N GLY A 47 -10.15 -22.05 8.93
CA GLY A 47 -9.31 -21.22 8.08
C GLY A 47 -9.20 -21.76 6.67
N LYS A 48 -8.97 -20.86 5.73
CA LYS A 48 -8.78 -21.17 4.31
C LYS A 48 -7.33 -20.98 3.92
N SER A 49 -6.76 -22.01 3.33
CA SER A 49 -5.43 -21.98 2.73
C SER A 49 -5.52 -22.03 1.22
N SER A 50 -4.61 -21.33 0.55
CA SER A 50 -4.46 -21.40 -0.90
C SER A 50 -2.99 -21.29 -1.29
N MET A 51 -2.65 -21.90 -2.42
CA MET A 51 -1.36 -21.73 -3.07
C MET A 51 -1.56 -21.19 -4.48
N ASN A 52 -0.68 -20.26 -4.86
CA ASN A 52 -0.65 -19.69 -6.21
C ASN A 52 0.78 -19.74 -6.74
N PHE A 53 0.94 -20.29 -7.94
CA PHE A 53 2.21 -20.33 -8.64
C PHE A 53 2.16 -19.40 -9.84
N ARG A 54 3.19 -18.54 -10.00
CA ARG A 54 3.31 -17.64 -11.14
C ARG A 54 4.72 -17.71 -11.73
N TYR A 55 4.83 -18.33 -12.88
CA TYR A 55 6.04 -18.24 -13.71
C TYR A 55 6.00 -16.93 -14.50
N ARG A 56 7.16 -16.28 -14.59
CA ARG A 56 7.35 -15.05 -15.34
C ARG A 56 8.68 -15.10 -16.08
N PHE A 57 8.61 -14.75 -17.37
CA PHE A 57 9.79 -14.43 -18.17
C PHE A 57 9.72 -12.96 -18.57
N GLU A 58 10.83 -12.24 -18.43
CA GLU A 58 10.97 -10.85 -18.87
C GLU A 58 12.31 -10.67 -19.58
N GLY A 59 12.24 -10.30 -20.87
CA GLY A 59 13.39 -9.88 -21.66
C GLY A 59 13.43 -8.35 -21.72
N VAL A 60 14.60 -7.74 -21.50
CA VAL A 60 14.78 -6.29 -21.58
C VAL A 60 16.07 -6.01 -22.35
N ASP A 61 15.92 -5.26 -23.45
CA ASP A 61 16.99 -4.57 -24.16
C ASP A 61 16.96 -3.10 -23.75
N GLN A 62 18.10 -2.55 -23.31
CA GLN A 62 18.19 -1.18 -22.78
C GLN A 62 19.49 -0.52 -23.25
N ASP A 63 19.36 0.61 -23.94
CA ASP A 63 20.51 1.44 -24.32
C ASP A 63 21.41 1.77 -23.12
N GLY A 64 22.73 1.68 -23.30
CA GLY A 64 23.72 1.95 -22.27
C GLY A 64 23.99 0.78 -21.31
N LYS A 65 23.40 -0.39 -21.56
CA LYS A 65 23.77 -1.66 -20.93
C LYS A 65 24.63 -2.50 -21.84
N ASN A 66 25.54 -3.29 -21.23
CA ASN A 66 26.48 -4.13 -22.00
C ASN A 66 25.83 -5.43 -22.47
N GLU A 67 24.78 -5.87 -21.79
CA GLU A 67 24.08 -7.14 -22.07
C GLU A 67 22.57 -6.98 -21.87
N ASP A 68 21.80 -7.74 -22.63
CA ASP A 68 20.34 -7.78 -22.51
C ASP A 68 19.91 -8.61 -21.30
N ALA A 69 18.84 -8.21 -20.62
CA ALA A 69 18.31 -8.98 -19.52
C ALA A 69 17.41 -10.12 -20.02
N GLY A 70 17.52 -11.27 -19.33
CA GLY A 70 16.62 -12.41 -19.47
C GLY A 70 16.31 -12.94 -18.07
N ALA A 71 15.23 -12.46 -17.47
CA ALA A 71 14.76 -12.88 -16.14
C ALA A 71 13.74 -14.00 -16.27
N SER A 72 14.01 -15.13 -15.64
CA SER A 72 13.11 -16.30 -15.61
C SER A 72 12.88 -16.70 -14.16
N THR A 73 11.70 -16.39 -13.63
CA THR A 73 11.40 -16.51 -12.20
C THR A 73 10.07 -17.22 -11.95
N LEU A 74 10.00 -17.96 -10.84
CA LEU A 74 8.78 -18.57 -10.32
C LEU A 74 8.49 -18.02 -8.93
N ARG A 75 7.29 -17.50 -8.73
CA ARG A 75 6.76 -17.17 -7.40
C ARG A 75 5.82 -18.27 -6.94
N SER A 76 6.03 -18.75 -5.72
CA SER A 76 5.12 -19.62 -4.97
C SER A 76 4.55 -18.83 -3.81
N ARG A 77 3.25 -18.52 -3.85
CA ARG A 77 2.54 -17.80 -2.80
C ARG A 77 1.70 -18.74 -1.99
N TYR A 78 1.88 -18.72 -0.68
CA TYR A 78 0.99 -19.36 0.27
C TYR A 78 0.18 -18.31 1.02
N THR A 79 -1.13 -18.49 1.07
CA THR A 79 -2.05 -17.59 1.81
C THR A 79 -2.89 -18.42 2.77
N PHE A 80 -2.97 -17.98 4.02
CA PHE A 80 -3.88 -18.50 5.03
C PHE A 80 -4.72 -17.36 5.61
N VAL A 81 -6.04 -17.56 5.74
CA VAL A 81 -6.94 -16.66 6.45
C VAL A 81 -7.81 -17.50 7.38
N SER A 82 -7.79 -17.19 8.67
CA SER A 82 -8.60 -17.89 9.66
C SER A 82 -10.10 -17.67 9.45
N GLY A 83 -10.91 -18.51 10.03
CA GLY A 83 -12.32 -18.20 10.32
C GLY A 83 -12.44 -16.96 11.21
N VAL A 84 -13.67 -16.51 11.43
CA VAL A 84 -13.97 -15.34 12.28
C VAL A 84 -14.45 -15.83 13.64
N THR A 85 -13.83 -15.31 14.71
CA THR A 85 -14.29 -15.50 16.09
C THR A 85 -14.42 -14.15 16.79
N SER A 86 -15.54 -13.86 17.41
CA SER A 86 -15.85 -12.60 18.09
C SER A 86 -15.55 -11.34 17.25
N GLY A 87 -15.71 -11.44 15.92
CA GLY A 87 -15.42 -10.38 14.94
C GLY A 87 -13.96 -10.32 14.49
N PHE A 88 -13.04 -11.10 15.06
CA PHE A 88 -11.63 -11.15 14.70
C PHE A 88 -11.31 -12.25 13.69
N SER A 89 -10.37 -11.98 12.81
CA SER A 89 -9.70 -12.94 11.96
C SER A 89 -8.25 -12.56 11.76
N VAL A 90 -7.40 -13.51 11.38
CA VAL A 90 -6.00 -13.29 11.06
C VAL A 90 -5.70 -13.74 9.64
N GLY A 91 -4.78 -13.05 8.97
CA GLY A 91 -4.30 -13.43 7.66
C GLY A 91 -2.78 -13.44 7.62
N VAL A 92 -2.22 -14.47 6.99
CA VAL A 92 -0.77 -14.59 6.72
C VAL A 92 -0.59 -14.98 5.26
N GLU A 93 0.35 -14.32 4.59
CA GLU A 93 0.72 -14.62 3.22
C GLU A 93 2.23 -14.51 3.05
N THR A 94 2.83 -15.54 2.46
CA THR A 94 4.26 -15.58 2.16
C THR A 94 4.47 -15.78 0.66
N ASP A 95 5.48 -15.11 0.11
CA ASP A 95 5.95 -15.26 -1.25
C ASP A 95 7.35 -15.86 -1.25
N TYR A 96 7.53 -16.97 -1.95
CA TYR A 96 8.85 -17.49 -2.28
C TYR A 96 9.09 -17.30 -3.78
N VAL A 97 10.06 -16.47 -4.11
CA VAL A 97 10.51 -16.24 -5.49
C VAL A 97 11.81 -17.01 -5.69
N CYS A 98 11.90 -17.75 -6.77
CA CYS A 98 13.15 -18.40 -7.18
C CYS A 98 13.41 -18.21 -8.67
N VAL A 99 14.70 -18.18 -9.03
CA VAL A 99 15.14 -18.18 -10.41
C VAL A 99 15.00 -19.58 -10.99
N ILE A 100 14.38 -19.68 -12.17
CA ILE A 100 14.29 -20.94 -12.93
C ILE A 100 15.03 -20.77 -14.26
N GLY A 101 16.23 -21.35 -14.39
CA GLY A 101 17.03 -21.28 -15.60
C GLY A 101 17.92 -20.03 -15.66
N SER A 102 17.61 -19.06 -16.54
CA SER A 102 18.48 -17.89 -16.76
C SER A 102 18.33 -16.82 -15.68
N GLU A 103 19.43 -16.44 -15.07
CA GLU A 103 19.55 -15.29 -14.15
C GLU A 103 20.39 -14.17 -14.80
N LYS A 104 20.13 -13.88 -16.07
CA LYS A 104 20.77 -12.78 -16.80
C LYS A 104 19.98 -11.49 -16.63
N TYR A 105 19.93 -10.94 -15.41
CA TYR A 105 19.25 -9.69 -15.10
C TYR A 105 19.80 -9.08 -13.81
N ASN A 106 19.63 -7.78 -13.63
CA ASN A 106 19.94 -7.08 -12.39
C ASN A 106 18.68 -7.08 -11.50
N SER A 107 18.70 -7.87 -10.43
CA SER A 107 17.57 -7.91 -9.48
C SER A 107 17.61 -6.77 -8.45
N THR A 108 18.61 -5.91 -8.50
CA THR A 108 19.01 -4.85 -7.54
C THR A 108 19.73 -5.35 -6.28
N VAL A 109 19.74 -6.66 -6.01
CA VAL A 109 20.45 -7.27 -4.88
C VAL A 109 21.51 -8.28 -5.31
N ASN A 110 21.48 -8.79 -6.55
CA ASN A 110 22.42 -9.81 -7.05
C ASN A 110 23.73 -9.26 -7.63
N GLY A 111 23.93 -7.93 -7.63
CA GLY A 111 25.17 -7.28 -8.10
C GLY A 111 25.41 -7.31 -9.61
N LYS A 112 24.49 -7.83 -10.43
CA LYS A 112 24.65 -7.99 -11.90
C LYS A 112 24.34 -6.70 -12.66
N THR A 113 25.11 -5.64 -12.40
CA THR A 113 24.85 -4.27 -12.90
C THR A 113 25.04 -4.09 -14.41
N GLN A 114 25.67 -5.04 -15.10
CA GLN A 114 25.83 -5.06 -16.56
C GLN A 114 24.52 -5.29 -17.30
N TYR A 115 23.52 -5.88 -16.64
CA TYR A 115 22.20 -6.12 -17.19
C TYR A 115 21.20 -5.01 -16.84
N PRO A 116 20.16 -4.81 -17.64
CA PRO A 116 18.97 -4.06 -17.25
C PRO A 116 18.33 -4.57 -15.95
N VAL A 117 17.62 -3.67 -15.26
CA VAL A 117 16.94 -4.00 -14.01
C VAL A 117 15.62 -4.74 -14.27
N VAL A 118 15.48 -5.91 -13.68
CA VAL A 118 14.22 -6.61 -13.47
C VAL A 118 14.06 -6.83 -11.97
N ALA A 119 13.20 -6.06 -11.32
CA ALA A 119 13.06 -6.03 -9.87
C ALA A 119 12.22 -7.24 -9.35
N ASP A 120 12.72 -8.45 -9.66
CA ASP A 120 12.16 -9.72 -9.20
C ASP A 120 13.26 -10.55 -8.54
N PRO A 121 13.80 -10.09 -7.36
CA PRO A 121 14.83 -10.84 -6.64
C PRO A 121 14.29 -12.17 -6.12
N ASP A 122 15.17 -13.15 -5.99
CA ASP A 122 14.86 -14.39 -5.28
C ASP A 122 14.82 -14.17 -3.76
N GLY A 123 14.08 -15.04 -3.07
CA GLY A 123 13.95 -14.99 -1.63
C GLY A 123 12.57 -15.34 -1.11
N LEU A 124 12.47 -15.48 0.21
CA LEU A 124 11.23 -15.67 0.94
C LEU A 124 10.83 -14.37 1.62
N ASP A 125 9.66 -13.85 1.30
CA ASP A 125 9.11 -12.63 1.92
C ASP A 125 7.79 -12.94 2.64
N LEU A 126 7.58 -12.25 3.77
CA LEU A 126 6.30 -12.17 4.45
C LEU A 126 5.49 -11.04 3.78
N ASN A 127 4.65 -11.40 2.83
CA ASN A 127 3.89 -10.42 2.04
C ASN A 127 2.75 -9.79 2.84
N GLN A 128 2.01 -10.58 3.64
CA GLN A 128 0.98 -10.07 4.54
C GLN A 128 1.02 -10.80 5.90
N ALA A 129 0.77 -10.07 6.99
CA ALA A 129 0.51 -10.58 8.32
C ALA A 129 -0.33 -9.56 9.08
N TYR A 130 -1.61 -9.84 9.27
CA TYR A 130 -2.54 -8.90 9.87
C TYR A 130 -3.57 -9.55 10.77
N ILE A 131 -4.10 -8.74 11.68
CA ILE A 131 -5.32 -9.01 12.44
C ILE A 131 -6.39 -8.09 11.89
N LYS A 132 -7.56 -8.66 11.58
CA LYS A 132 -8.74 -7.93 11.12
C LYS A 132 -9.85 -8.06 12.14
N TYR A 133 -10.47 -6.93 12.48
CA TYR A 133 -11.66 -6.85 13.32
C TYR A 133 -12.81 -6.26 12.53
N GLN A 134 -13.96 -6.89 12.59
CA GLN A 134 -15.19 -6.43 11.95
C GLN A 134 -16.33 -6.42 12.94
N SER A 135 -16.94 -5.26 13.13
CA SER A 135 -18.12 -5.09 14.00
C SER A 135 -19.05 -4.06 13.39
N GLY A 136 -20.29 -4.47 13.13
CA GLY A 136 -21.29 -3.61 12.54
C GLY A 136 -20.82 -2.96 11.24
N LYS A 137 -20.67 -1.63 11.26
CA LYS A 137 -20.25 -0.82 10.10
C LYS A 137 -18.74 -0.59 10.00
N LEU A 138 -17.96 -1.01 10.99
CA LEU A 138 -16.53 -0.81 11.07
C LEU A 138 -15.76 -2.07 10.69
N THR A 139 -14.77 -1.92 9.84
CA THR A 139 -13.71 -2.91 9.60
C THR A 139 -12.37 -2.26 9.92
N SER A 140 -11.60 -2.88 10.80
CA SER A 140 -10.24 -2.45 11.16
C SER A 140 -9.25 -3.55 10.76
N THR A 141 -8.13 -3.19 10.17
CA THR A 141 -7.04 -4.12 9.85
C THR A 141 -5.74 -3.55 10.40
N PHE A 142 -5.03 -4.31 11.20
CA PHE A 142 -3.75 -3.94 11.80
C PHE A 142 -2.66 -4.93 11.38
N GLY A 143 -1.51 -4.43 10.99
CA GLY A 143 -0.36 -5.20 10.57
C GLY A 143 -0.01 -4.99 9.10
N ARG A 144 0.75 -5.94 8.52
CA ARG A 144 1.15 -5.91 7.11
C ARG A 144 0.00 -6.34 6.21
N GLN A 145 -0.38 -5.46 5.31
CA GLN A 145 -1.56 -5.64 4.46
C GLN A 145 -1.41 -4.98 3.10
N ARG A 146 -2.22 -5.40 2.14
CA ARG A 146 -2.42 -4.67 0.89
C ARG A 146 -3.30 -3.45 1.12
N ILE A 147 -2.86 -2.29 0.62
CA ILE A 147 -3.68 -1.09 0.52
C ILE A 147 -3.72 -0.69 -0.95
N LEU A 148 -4.87 -0.89 -1.59
CA LEU A 148 -5.08 -0.63 -3.01
C LEU A 148 -6.17 0.42 -3.13
N LEU A 149 -5.82 1.65 -3.54
CA LEU A 149 -6.74 2.78 -3.58
C LEU A 149 -7.01 3.23 -5.02
N GLY A 150 -8.29 3.34 -5.35
CA GLY A 150 -8.75 3.75 -6.69
C GLY A 150 -8.17 2.86 -7.80
N ASP A 151 -7.58 3.50 -8.81
CA ASP A 151 -6.86 2.83 -9.91
C ASP A 151 -5.39 2.51 -9.59
N GLN A 152 -5.00 2.62 -8.33
CA GLN A 152 -3.64 2.39 -7.82
C GLN A 152 -2.56 3.30 -8.41
N ARG A 153 -2.92 4.44 -8.98
CA ARG A 153 -1.97 5.39 -9.55
C ARG A 153 -1.07 6.03 -8.49
N PHE A 154 -1.64 6.36 -7.32
CA PHE A 154 -0.92 7.01 -6.23
C PHE A 154 -0.52 6.04 -5.12
N VAL A 155 -1.41 5.11 -4.77
CA VAL A 155 -1.19 4.10 -3.73
C VAL A 155 -1.68 2.74 -4.24
N GLY A 156 -0.78 1.78 -4.34
CA GLY A 156 -1.09 0.47 -4.90
C GLY A 156 -0.06 -0.61 -4.57
N GLY A 157 -0.29 -1.82 -5.08
CA GLY A 157 0.50 -3.01 -4.77
C GLY A 157 1.60 -3.35 -5.77
N VAL A 158 1.64 -2.70 -6.94
CA VAL A 158 2.60 -3.05 -8.02
C VAL A 158 2.59 -4.56 -8.35
N ALA A 159 1.42 -5.18 -8.31
CA ALA A 159 1.24 -6.65 -8.32
C ALA A 159 1.65 -7.35 -9.65
N TRP A 160 2.12 -6.59 -10.64
CA TRP A 160 2.69 -7.15 -11.86
C TRP A 160 4.11 -7.69 -11.65
N ARG A 161 4.83 -7.27 -10.59
CA ARG A 161 6.11 -7.84 -10.15
C ARG A 161 5.92 -9.15 -9.38
N GLN A 162 6.99 -9.91 -9.16
CA GLN A 162 6.94 -11.14 -8.34
C GLN A 162 6.72 -10.80 -6.87
N ASN A 163 7.43 -9.82 -6.32
CA ASN A 163 7.16 -9.25 -5.00
C ASN A 163 6.19 -8.08 -5.12
N GLU A 164 5.24 -7.98 -4.19
CA GLU A 164 4.27 -6.89 -4.14
C GLU A 164 4.70 -5.79 -3.19
N GLN A 165 4.16 -4.59 -3.42
CA GLN A 165 4.21 -3.53 -2.42
C GLN A 165 3.08 -3.73 -1.41
N THR A 166 3.44 -3.80 -0.13
CA THR A 166 2.53 -3.91 1.00
C THR A 166 2.87 -2.87 2.07
N TYR A 167 1.99 -2.73 3.06
CA TYR A 167 2.05 -1.62 4.00
C TYR A 167 1.88 -2.14 5.42
N ASP A 168 2.81 -1.77 6.33
CA ASP A 168 2.69 -2.00 7.75
C ASP A 168 1.95 -0.81 8.38
N GLY A 169 0.85 -1.05 9.10
CA GLY A 169 0.04 0.02 9.69
C GLY A 169 -1.36 -0.42 10.09
N ILE A 170 -2.24 0.55 10.21
CA ILE A 170 -3.66 0.35 10.49
C ILE A 170 -4.52 0.91 9.37
N ARG A 171 -5.59 0.19 9.00
CA ARG A 171 -6.62 0.67 8.10
C ARG A 171 -7.99 0.53 8.75
N LEU A 172 -8.79 1.58 8.67
CA LEU A 172 -10.15 1.68 9.18
C LEU A 172 -11.09 1.97 8.02
N ALA A 173 -12.04 1.08 7.76
CA ALA A 173 -13.11 1.29 6.78
C ALA A 173 -14.44 1.35 7.50
N TYR A 174 -15.17 2.47 7.36
CA TYR A 174 -16.43 2.72 8.03
C TYR A 174 -17.55 2.99 7.03
N LYS A 175 -18.60 2.16 7.07
CA LYS A 175 -19.83 2.37 6.29
C LYS A 175 -20.72 3.38 7.00
N ALA A 176 -20.52 4.69 6.75
CA ALA A 176 -21.27 5.77 7.39
C ALA A 176 -22.76 5.67 7.05
N SER A 177 -23.09 5.33 5.79
CA SER A 177 -24.45 5.03 5.33
C SER A 177 -24.44 3.89 4.31
N ASN A 178 -25.59 3.60 3.71
CA ASN A 178 -25.68 2.62 2.61
C ASN A 178 -24.94 3.06 1.35
N SER A 179 -24.72 4.37 1.19
CA SER A 179 -24.04 4.96 0.03
C SER A 179 -22.65 5.49 0.34
N LEU A 180 -22.34 5.87 1.58
CA LEU A 180 -21.09 6.53 1.97
C LEU A 180 -20.18 5.59 2.76
N THR A 181 -18.99 5.37 2.24
CA THR A 181 -17.88 4.69 2.92
C THR A 181 -16.72 5.67 3.15
N LEU A 182 -16.20 5.68 4.36
CA LEU A 182 -14.99 6.41 4.74
C LEU A 182 -13.87 5.38 4.98
N ASP A 183 -12.70 5.66 4.44
CA ASP A 183 -11.51 4.82 4.59
C ASP A 183 -10.34 5.68 5.07
N TYR A 184 -9.67 5.24 6.11
CA TYR A 184 -8.48 5.87 6.65
C TYR A 184 -7.39 4.84 6.86
N SER A 185 -6.16 5.17 6.47
CA SER A 185 -4.98 4.36 6.76
C SER A 185 -3.87 5.21 7.36
N ALA A 186 -3.25 4.72 8.44
CA ALA A 186 -1.99 5.21 8.96
C ALA A 186 -0.92 4.16 8.69
N ILE A 187 0.13 4.55 7.97
CA ILE A 187 1.18 3.66 7.48
C ILE A 187 2.48 4.02 8.18
N THR A 188 3.10 3.04 8.83
CA THR A 188 4.40 3.20 9.51
C THR A 188 5.55 2.66 8.66
N ARG A 189 5.27 1.85 7.64
CA ARG A 189 6.28 1.31 6.72
C ARG A 189 5.66 0.88 5.40
N VAL A 190 6.37 1.17 4.31
CA VAL A 190 6.09 0.63 2.98
C VAL A 190 7.08 -0.48 2.69
N ARG A 191 6.60 -1.70 2.44
CA ARG A 191 7.37 -2.81 1.91
C ARG A 191 7.37 -2.72 0.40
N ARG A 192 8.55 -2.72 -0.18
CA ARG A 192 8.73 -2.44 -1.60
C ARG A 192 8.86 -3.73 -2.40
N ILE A 193 8.72 -3.61 -3.70
CA ILE A 193 8.82 -4.74 -4.65
C ILE A 193 10.21 -5.37 -4.77
N PHE A 194 11.22 -4.79 -4.12
CA PHE A 194 12.64 -5.20 -4.25
C PHE A 194 13.03 -6.38 -3.36
N GLY A 195 12.03 -7.11 -2.84
CA GLY A 195 12.21 -8.30 -2.02
C GLY A 195 12.55 -8.00 -0.56
N PRO A 196 12.92 -9.04 0.22
CA PRO A 196 13.16 -8.90 1.65
C PRO A 196 14.48 -8.20 1.99
N ASP A 197 15.48 -8.26 1.11
CA ASP A 197 16.83 -7.79 1.35
C ASP A 197 17.07 -6.39 0.77
N ASP A 198 17.88 -5.59 1.49
CA ASP A 198 18.31 -4.29 1.00
C ASP A 198 19.43 -4.46 -0.04
N GLY A 199 19.33 -3.72 -1.13
CA GLY A 199 20.30 -3.67 -2.20
C GLY A 199 20.55 -2.24 -2.67
N VAL A 200 20.77 -2.03 -3.99
CA VAL A 200 20.81 -0.69 -4.59
C VAL A 200 19.50 0.06 -4.34
N GLN A 201 18.40 -0.68 -4.30
CA GLN A 201 17.10 -0.19 -3.85
C GLN A 201 16.79 -0.78 -2.47
N PRO A 202 16.35 0.04 -1.49
CA PRO A 202 15.96 -0.49 -0.19
C PRO A 202 14.68 -1.32 -0.30
N SER A 203 14.61 -2.39 0.49
CA SER A 203 13.44 -3.29 0.59
C SER A 203 12.23 -2.62 1.22
N LYS A 204 12.44 -1.55 1.99
CA LYS A 204 11.39 -0.83 2.73
C LYS A 204 11.69 0.65 2.83
N TRP A 205 10.64 1.42 3.05
CA TRP A 205 10.70 2.79 3.53
C TRP A 205 9.97 2.89 4.88
N ASP A 206 10.61 3.46 5.88
CA ASP A 206 9.93 3.87 7.11
C ASP A 206 9.07 5.10 6.78
N SER A 207 7.92 5.24 7.44
CA SER A 207 6.87 6.15 6.97
C SER A 207 6.00 6.63 8.12
N ASN A 208 5.50 7.87 7.99
CA ASN A 208 4.43 8.43 8.81
C ASN A 208 3.31 8.96 7.89
N SER A 209 2.81 8.08 7.02
CA SER A 209 1.84 8.45 5.99
C SER A 209 0.41 8.27 6.45
N HIS A 210 -0.46 9.17 5.96
CA HIS A 210 -1.89 9.17 6.26
C HIS A 210 -2.71 9.23 4.98
N LEU A 211 -3.62 8.28 4.80
CA LEU A 211 -4.46 8.17 3.62
C LEU A 211 -5.93 8.29 4.02
N PHE A 212 -6.66 9.16 3.35
CA PHE A 212 -8.09 9.37 3.55
C PHE A 212 -8.82 9.21 2.23
N THR A 213 -9.93 8.48 2.24
CA THR A 213 -10.83 8.36 1.09
C THR A 213 -12.28 8.37 1.58
N ALA A 214 -13.12 9.18 0.93
CA ALA A 214 -14.57 9.16 1.09
C ALA A 214 -15.18 8.76 -0.25
N THR A 215 -15.94 7.67 -0.29
CA THR A 215 -16.58 7.17 -1.50
C THR A 215 -18.10 7.16 -1.31
N ASN A 216 -18.83 7.87 -2.18
CA ASN A 216 -20.28 7.86 -2.23
C ASN A 216 -20.76 7.14 -3.50
N THR A 217 -21.55 6.07 -3.32
CA THR A 217 -22.27 5.37 -4.38
C THR A 217 -23.69 5.93 -4.45
N PHE A 218 -23.92 7.00 -5.20
CA PHE A 218 -25.18 7.75 -5.20
C PHE A 218 -26.26 7.16 -6.13
N ALA A 219 -25.88 6.28 -7.05
CA ALA A 219 -26.78 5.50 -7.90
C ALA A 219 -26.12 4.16 -8.27
N ALA A 220 -26.92 3.21 -8.76
CA ALA A 220 -26.40 1.92 -9.22
C ALA A 220 -25.34 2.12 -10.31
N GLY A 221 -24.13 1.65 -10.06
CA GLY A 221 -23.00 1.78 -10.98
C GLY A 221 -22.35 3.18 -11.03
N HIS A 222 -22.69 4.12 -10.12
CA HIS A 222 -22.14 5.47 -10.09
C HIS A 222 -21.48 5.77 -8.74
N LYS A 223 -20.18 6.10 -8.75
CA LYS A 223 -19.37 6.39 -7.57
C LYS A 223 -18.69 7.74 -7.73
N LEU A 224 -18.69 8.53 -6.68
CA LEU A 224 -17.87 9.71 -6.52
C LEU A 224 -16.95 9.49 -5.34
N SER A 225 -15.65 9.68 -5.51
CA SER A 225 -14.67 9.56 -4.44
C SER A 225 -13.89 10.86 -4.30
N ALA A 226 -13.66 11.29 -3.05
CA ALA A 226 -12.70 12.34 -2.70
C ALA A 226 -11.59 11.70 -1.86
N PHE A 227 -10.34 12.11 -2.08
CA PHE A 227 -9.20 11.54 -1.39
C PHE A 227 -8.14 12.58 -1.05
N ALA A 228 -7.42 12.30 0.05
CA ALA A 228 -6.22 13.01 0.48
C ALA A 228 -5.17 11.98 0.91
N TYR A 229 -4.04 11.94 0.23
CA TYR A 229 -2.93 11.05 0.53
C TYR A 229 -1.72 11.89 0.91
N LEU A 230 -1.32 11.79 2.18
CA LEU A 230 -0.17 12.45 2.75
C LEU A 230 0.90 11.37 2.92
N LEU A 231 1.79 11.26 1.94
CA LEU A 231 2.88 10.30 1.94
C LEU A 231 4.12 10.96 2.54
N ASP A 232 4.55 10.45 3.68
CA ASP A 232 5.73 10.89 4.41
C ASP A 232 6.67 9.70 4.59
N PHE A 233 7.84 9.75 3.94
CA PHE A 233 8.87 8.73 4.01
C PHE A 233 10.06 9.28 4.77
N GLU A 234 10.48 8.58 5.82
CA GLU A 234 11.43 9.08 6.81
C GLU A 234 12.88 8.68 6.55
N ASN A 235 13.15 7.81 5.58
CA ASN A 235 14.50 7.30 5.35
C ASN A 235 15.00 7.45 3.91
N GLY A 236 16.24 7.89 3.80
CA GLY A 236 17.12 7.84 2.62
C GLY A 236 16.46 8.29 1.32
N ASN A 237 16.46 7.41 0.35
CA ASN A 237 15.87 7.60 -0.97
C ASN A 237 14.33 7.56 -0.98
N GLY A 238 13.68 7.39 0.16
CA GLY A 238 12.24 7.61 0.33
C GLY A 238 11.88 9.10 0.36
N LEU A 239 12.68 9.95 1.02
CA LEU A 239 12.40 11.36 1.25
C LEU A 239 11.96 12.14 -0.01
N PRO A 240 12.62 12.03 -1.19
CA PRO A 240 12.20 12.73 -2.39
C PRO A 240 10.85 12.29 -2.98
N ASN A 241 10.28 11.22 -2.44
CA ASN A 241 8.97 10.70 -2.85
C ASN A 241 7.85 11.12 -1.88
N SER A 242 8.17 11.80 -0.78
CA SER A 242 7.17 12.35 0.14
C SER A 242 6.33 13.41 -0.55
N ASN A 243 5.00 13.23 -0.51
CA ASN A 243 4.09 14.13 -1.24
C ASN A 243 2.70 14.18 -0.60
N ALA A 244 2.01 15.28 -0.81
CA ALA A 244 0.59 15.43 -0.52
C ALA A 244 -0.20 15.42 -1.83
N THR A 245 -1.12 14.47 -1.97
CA THR A 245 -1.99 14.35 -3.13
C THR A 245 -3.45 14.50 -2.71
N TYR A 246 -4.16 15.43 -3.34
CA TYR A 246 -5.60 15.65 -3.13
C TYR A 246 -6.33 15.46 -4.45
N GLY A 247 -7.49 14.83 -4.40
CA GLY A 247 -8.24 14.64 -5.64
C GLY A 247 -9.67 14.18 -5.48
N VAL A 248 -10.34 14.16 -6.61
CA VAL A 248 -11.68 13.60 -6.78
C VAL A 248 -11.71 12.68 -7.98
N SER A 249 -12.49 11.62 -7.90
CA SER A 249 -12.70 10.72 -9.04
C SER A 249 -14.17 10.31 -9.14
N TYR A 250 -14.63 10.17 -10.36
CA TYR A 250 -15.93 9.62 -10.71
C TYR A 250 -15.74 8.34 -11.53
N ASP A 251 -16.51 7.31 -11.18
CA ASP A 251 -16.65 6.08 -11.95
C ASP A 251 -18.14 5.79 -12.14
N GLY A 252 -18.55 5.58 -13.39
CA GLY A 252 -19.94 5.36 -13.71
C GLY A 252 -20.17 4.51 -14.95
N THR A 253 -21.42 4.04 -15.13
CA THR A 253 -21.84 3.35 -16.34
C THR A 253 -23.05 4.04 -16.93
N VAL A 254 -22.94 4.57 -18.15
CA VAL A 254 -24.01 5.26 -18.89
C VAL A 254 -24.19 4.58 -20.23
N SER A 255 -25.39 4.05 -20.49
CA SER A 255 -25.73 3.40 -21.77
C SER A 255 -24.74 2.31 -22.23
N GLY A 256 -24.22 1.54 -21.24
CA GLY A 256 -23.26 0.46 -21.47
C GLY A 256 -21.80 0.94 -21.64
N PHE A 257 -21.54 2.24 -21.55
CA PHE A 257 -20.19 2.79 -21.53
C PHE A 257 -19.74 2.96 -20.05
N LYS A 258 -18.57 2.41 -19.70
CA LYS A 258 -17.89 2.72 -18.45
C LYS A 258 -17.15 4.03 -18.61
N ILE A 259 -17.44 5.00 -17.75
CA ILE A 259 -16.84 6.33 -17.75
C ILE A 259 -16.08 6.51 -16.44
N GLY A 260 -14.80 6.87 -16.55
CA GLY A 260 -13.98 7.29 -15.41
C GLY A 260 -13.51 8.72 -15.65
N ALA A 261 -13.51 9.54 -14.60
CA ALA A 261 -12.92 10.88 -14.60
C ALA A 261 -12.17 11.10 -13.29
N LYS A 262 -11.01 11.77 -13.35
CA LYS A 262 -10.20 12.06 -12.17
C LYS A 262 -9.53 13.42 -12.31
N LEU A 263 -9.56 14.19 -11.23
CA LEU A 263 -8.79 15.42 -11.04
C LEU A 263 -7.98 15.28 -9.76
N ALA A 264 -6.71 15.64 -9.82
CA ALA A 264 -5.83 15.61 -8.64
C ALA A 264 -4.78 16.70 -8.72
N THR A 265 -4.33 17.17 -7.55
CA THR A 265 -3.14 17.98 -7.37
C THR A 265 -2.17 17.27 -6.45
N GLN A 266 -0.89 17.48 -6.67
CA GLN A 266 0.17 16.91 -5.85
C GLN A 266 1.25 17.96 -5.64
N SER A 267 1.75 18.05 -4.41
CA SER A 267 2.90 18.89 -4.05
C SER A 267 3.88 18.09 -3.18
N ASP A 268 5.06 18.64 -2.98
CA ASP A 268 5.96 18.15 -1.95
C ASP A 268 5.30 18.20 -0.56
N TYR A 269 5.74 17.31 0.32
CA TYR A 269 5.20 17.17 1.68
C TYR A 269 6.28 16.70 2.64
N ALA A 270 6.14 17.06 3.92
CA ALA A 270 7.06 16.73 5.00
C ALA A 270 8.51 17.14 4.65
N ASP A 271 9.49 16.27 4.86
CA ASP A 271 10.91 16.54 4.63
C ASP A 271 11.38 16.27 3.19
N ASN A 272 10.47 16.38 2.20
CA ASN A 272 10.87 16.24 0.79
C ASN A 272 11.86 17.35 0.40
N PRO A 273 13.09 17.00 -0.05
CA PRO A 273 14.09 18.00 -0.44
C PRO A 273 13.80 18.67 -1.79
N ILE A 274 12.79 18.21 -2.53
CA ILE A 274 12.44 18.70 -3.85
C ILE A 274 11.07 19.37 -3.76
N SER A 275 11.03 20.69 -3.97
CA SER A 275 9.76 21.42 -4.02
C SER A 275 9.17 21.36 -5.43
N TYR A 276 7.89 20.99 -5.52
CA TYR A 276 7.14 20.95 -6.78
C TYR A 276 5.64 21.05 -6.57
N ASP A 277 4.94 21.48 -7.61
CA ASP A 277 3.49 21.42 -7.74
C ASP A 277 3.13 20.74 -9.06
N ALA A 278 2.19 19.84 -9.02
CA ALA A 278 1.71 19.11 -10.19
C ALA A 278 0.19 18.97 -10.16
N SER A 279 -0.42 18.92 -11.32
CA SER A 279 -1.85 18.65 -11.47
C SER A 279 -2.08 17.55 -12.50
N MET A 280 -3.14 16.79 -12.31
CA MET A 280 -3.54 15.72 -13.21
C MET A 280 -5.04 15.81 -13.49
N SER A 281 -5.39 15.65 -14.77
CA SER A 281 -6.74 15.34 -15.21
C SER A 281 -6.72 14.07 -16.06
N SER A 282 -7.73 13.21 -15.89
CA SER A 282 -7.87 11.98 -16.67
C SER A 282 -9.33 11.71 -16.94
N VAL A 283 -9.63 11.31 -18.18
CA VAL A 283 -10.94 10.80 -18.59
C VAL A 283 -10.74 9.48 -19.30
N SER A 284 -11.54 8.49 -18.97
CA SER A 284 -11.54 7.19 -19.63
C SER A 284 -12.96 6.81 -20.05
N VAL A 285 -13.10 6.22 -21.23
CA VAL A 285 -14.35 5.65 -21.72
C VAL A 285 -14.07 4.26 -22.26
N ALA A 286 -14.80 3.25 -21.77
CA ALA A 286 -14.66 1.88 -22.22
C ALA A 286 -16.04 1.24 -22.45
N ARG A 287 -16.14 0.35 -23.46
CA ARG A 287 -17.34 -0.44 -23.75
C ARG A 287 -16.94 -1.88 -24.03
N ALA A 288 -17.64 -2.83 -23.43
CA ALA A 288 -17.52 -4.23 -23.82
C ALA A 288 -18.41 -4.49 -25.05
N PHE A 289 -17.84 -5.13 -26.06
CA PHE A 289 -18.57 -5.66 -27.19
C PHE A 289 -18.66 -7.18 -26.99
N GLY A 290 -19.89 -7.69 -26.96
CA GLY A 290 -20.16 -9.12 -26.88
C GLY A 290 -20.03 -9.80 -28.22
#